data_478cfdedaeda203cc3961d2945a6265d
#
_entry.id   478cfdedaeda203cc3961d2945a6265d
#
_cell.length_a   1.000
_cell.length_b   1.000
_cell.length_c   1.000
_cell.angle_alpha   90.00
_cell.angle_beta   90.00
_cell.angle_gamma   90.00
#
_symmetry.space_group_name_H-M   'P 1'
#
loop_
_entity.id
_entity.type
_entity.pdbx_description
1 polymer ?
#
loop_
_entity_poly.entity_id
_entity_poly.type
_entity_poly.pdbx_seq_one_letter_code
_entity_poly.pdbx_strand_id
1 'polypeptide(L)'
;MSELAMATAKLPVLIIEDEPSVMSFVKAAMERAGYDVITASSGVEALPILEGGDFLGVVSDMRTPGGVDGADVHAWLAANRPQLVSKLIFITGDIVNEETAQTLAKTGAPCVEKPFRIAQLMDVVRRVMGSPQ
;
A
#
# COMPACT_ATOMS: atom_id res chain seq x y z
N MET A 1 -21.39 -21.85 -9.96
CA MET A 1 -21.64 -20.65 -9.11
C MET A 1 -20.40 -20.20 -8.37
N SER A 2 -19.66 -21.10 -7.77
CA SER A 2 -18.45 -20.72 -7.02
C SER A 2 -17.41 -20.00 -7.89
N GLU A 3 -17.19 -20.46 -9.11
CA GLU A 3 -16.26 -19.80 -10.01
C GLU A 3 -16.71 -18.38 -10.35
N LEU A 4 -17.99 -18.20 -10.60
CA LEU A 4 -18.53 -16.88 -10.89
C LEU A 4 -18.42 -15.97 -9.67
N ALA A 5 -18.71 -16.49 -8.49
CA ALA A 5 -18.59 -15.71 -7.25
C ALA A 5 -17.13 -15.31 -7.01
N MET A 6 -16.17 -16.20 -7.26
CA MET A 6 -14.75 -15.88 -7.13
C MET A 6 -14.30 -14.85 -8.17
N ALA A 7 -14.80 -14.97 -9.40
CA ALA A 7 -14.46 -14.03 -10.46
C ALA A 7 -14.98 -12.61 -10.18
N THR A 8 -16.02 -12.46 -9.35
CA THR A 8 -16.56 -11.17 -8.96
C THR A 8 -16.08 -10.69 -7.60
N ALA A 9 -15.27 -11.51 -6.91
CA ALA A 9 -14.73 -11.11 -5.60
C ALA A 9 -13.76 -9.95 -5.79
N LYS A 10 -13.91 -8.95 -4.94
CA LYS A 10 -13.03 -7.79 -4.94
C LYS A 10 -11.67 -8.16 -4.34
N LEU A 11 -10.62 -7.70 -4.98
CA LEU A 11 -9.29 -7.75 -4.39
C LEU A 11 -9.14 -6.54 -3.48
N PRO A 12 -8.72 -6.73 -2.23
CA PRO A 12 -8.54 -5.62 -1.30
C PRO A 12 -7.24 -4.89 -1.55
N VAL A 13 -7.16 -3.68 -1.03
CA VAL A 13 -5.92 -2.92 -0.92
C VAL A 13 -5.38 -3.13 0.48
N LEU A 14 -4.09 -3.43 0.60
CA LEU A 14 -3.42 -3.52 1.89
C LEU A 14 -2.84 -2.16 2.25
N ILE A 15 -3.16 -1.66 3.44
CA ILE A 15 -2.59 -0.42 3.98
C ILE A 15 -1.66 -0.79 5.12
N ILE A 16 -0.41 -0.34 5.04
CA ILE A 16 0.61 -0.56 6.08
C ILE A 16 0.94 0.80 6.70
N GLU A 17 0.55 1.01 7.94
CA GLU A 17 0.71 2.28 8.62
C GLU A 17 0.65 2.07 10.14
N ASP A 18 1.65 2.58 10.87
CA ASP A 18 1.73 2.40 12.32
C ASP A 18 0.99 3.47 13.12
N GLU A 19 0.73 4.64 12.55
CA GLU A 19 -0.03 5.69 13.24
C GLU A 19 -1.53 5.44 13.12
N PRO A 20 -2.24 5.17 14.24
CA PRO A 20 -3.66 4.83 14.17
C PRO A 20 -4.53 5.90 13.51
N SER A 21 -4.22 7.17 13.74
CA SER A 21 -4.99 8.27 13.15
C SER A 21 -4.83 8.32 11.63
N VAL A 22 -3.61 8.13 11.13
CA VAL A 22 -3.35 8.10 9.68
C VAL A 22 -3.98 6.86 9.07
N MET A 23 -3.85 5.70 9.72
CA MET A 23 -4.48 4.46 9.27
C MET A 23 -5.99 4.63 9.12
N SER A 24 -6.65 5.14 10.15
CA SER A 24 -8.10 5.35 10.13
C SER A 24 -8.53 6.31 9.02
N PHE A 25 -7.76 7.37 8.81
CA PHE A 25 -8.03 8.37 7.79
C PHE A 25 -7.93 7.75 6.38
N VAL A 26 -6.84 7.06 6.11
CA VAL A 26 -6.60 6.43 4.80
C VAL A 26 -7.63 5.33 4.53
N LYS A 27 -7.86 4.48 5.52
CA LYS A 27 -8.84 3.40 5.42
C LYS A 27 -10.23 3.93 5.09
N ALA A 28 -10.69 4.93 5.85
CA ALA A 28 -12.00 5.53 5.63
C ALA A 28 -12.13 6.14 4.24
N ALA A 29 -11.09 6.85 3.79
CA ALA A 29 -11.09 7.47 2.47
C ALA A 29 -11.19 6.43 1.37
N MET A 30 -10.44 5.33 1.48
CA MET A 30 -10.44 4.29 0.47
C MET A 30 -11.74 3.50 0.46
N GLU A 31 -12.28 3.18 1.63
CA GLU A 31 -13.57 2.49 1.72
C GLU A 31 -14.70 3.34 1.15
N ARG A 32 -14.67 4.63 1.44
CA ARG A 32 -15.66 5.57 0.89
C ARG A 32 -15.58 5.64 -0.63
N ALA A 33 -14.39 5.49 -1.19
CA ALA A 33 -14.19 5.47 -2.64
C ALA A 33 -14.56 4.13 -3.29
N GLY A 34 -14.90 3.12 -2.50
CA GLY A 34 -15.36 1.82 -2.99
C GLY A 34 -14.34 0.69 -2.97
N TYR A 35 -13.18 0.93 -2.40
CA TYR A 35 -12.16 -0.13 -2.25
C TYR A 35 -12.40 -0.93 -0.99
N ASP A 36 -12.15 -2.24 -1.06
CA ASP A 36 -12.03 -3.06 0.14
C ASP A 36 -10.62 -2.90 0.70
N VAL A 37 -10.49 -2.90 2.00
CA VAL A 37 -9.22 -2.58 2.67
C VAL A 37 -8.89 -3.64 3.72
N ILE A 38 -7.64 -4.05 3.74
CA ILE A 38 -7.03 -4.82 4.82
C ILE A 38 -5.92 -3.95 5.40
N THR A 39 -5.73 -3.98 6.70
CA THR A 39 -4.76 -3.12 7.38
C THR A 39 -3.69 -3.93 8.10
N ALA A 40 -2.48 -3.38 8.13
CA ALA A 40 -1.36 -3.88 8.92
C ALA A 40 -0.69 -2.70 9.59
N SER A 41 -0.29 -2.85 10.85
CA SER A 41 0.34 -1.78 11.61
C SER A 41 1.85 -1.68 11.36
N SER A 42 2.43 -2.64 10.66
CA SER A 42 3.86 -2.66 10.38
C SER A 42 4.16 -3.54 9.19
N GLY A 43 5.38 -3.41 8.64
CA GLY A 43 5.85 -4.32 7.60
C GLY A 43 5.94 -5.76 8.09
N VAL A 44 6.34 -5.95 9.35
CA VAL A 44 6.41 -7.29 9.96
C VAL A 44 5.03 -7.97 9.93
N GLU A 45 3.98 -7.24 10.28
CA GLU A 45 2.62 -7.76 10.26
C GLU A 45 2.13 -7.96 8.82
N ALA A 46 2.56 -7.12 7.89
CA ALA A 46 2.09 -7.14 6.51
C ALA A 46 2.58 -8.36 5.72
N LEU A 47 3.81 -8.81 5.96
CA LEU A 47 4.39 -9.88 5.14
C LEU A 47 3.58 -11.18 5.16
N PRO A 48 3.15 -11.71 6.33
CA PRO A 48 2.32 -12.91 6.32
C PRO A 48 0.94 -12.67 5.69
N ILE A 49 0.41 -11.46 5.78
CA ILE A 49 -0.85 -11.09 5.11
C ILE A 49 -0.68 -11.16 3.60
N LEU A 50 0.41 -10.59 3.08
CA LEU A 50 0.73 -10.62 1.65
C LEU A 50 1.00 -12.02 1.15
N GLU A 51 1.61 -12.86 1.98
CA GLU A 51 1.88 -14.25 1.63
C GLU A 51 0.59 -15.06 1.49
N GLY A 52 -0.39 -14.77 2.31
CA GLY A 52 -1.63 -15.55 2.39
C GLY A 52 -2.78 -15.09 1.50
N GLY A 53 -2.63 -14.03 0.71
CA GLY A 53 -3.75 -13.52 -0.07
C GLY A 53 -3.36 -12.81 -1.35
N ASP A 54 -4.37 -12.43 -2.12
CA ASP A 54 -4.22 -11.62 -3.32
C ASP A 54 -4.75 -10.21 -3.06
N PHE A 55 -4.14 -9.23 -3.71
CA PHE A 55 -4.40 -7.81 -3.44
C PHE A 55 -4.47 -7.01 -4.74
N LEU A 56 -5.27 -5.96 -4.71
CA LEU A 56 -5.31 -4.98 -5.80
C LEU A 56 -4.04 -4.13 -5.81
N GLY A 57 -3.54 -3.81 -4.63
CA GLY A 57 -2.34 -3.02 -4.46
C GLY A 57 -1.99 -2.83 -2.99
N VAL A 58 -0.92 -2.11 -2.74
CA VAL A 58 -0.39 -1.87 -1.39
C VAL A 58 -0.10 -0.38 -1.22
N VAL A 59 -0.58 0.20 -0.12
CA VAL A 59 -0.20 1.55 0.30
C VAL A 59 0.60 1.39 1.58
N SER A 60 1.88 1.76 1.54
CA SER A 60 2.79 1.52 2.66
C SER A 60 3.47 2.80 3.11
N ASP A 61 3.47 3.04 4.42
CA ASP A 61 4.39 4.01 5.00
C ASP A 61 5.81 3.56 4.67
N MET A 62 6.67 4.52 4.39
CA MET A 62 8.08 4.24 4.13
C MET A 62 8.77 3.68 5.37
N ARG A 63 8.38 4.12 6.55
CA ARG A 63 8.98 3.70 7.81
C ARG A 63 7.94 3.10 8.73
N THR A 64 8.18 1.85 9.13
CA THR A 64 7.36 1.17 10.12
C THR A 64 8.28 0.49 11.15
N PRO A 65 7.79 0.26 12.38
CA PRO A 65 8.60 -0.36 13.42
C PRO A 65 8.86 -1.84 13.13
N GLY A 66 9.81 -2.42 13.82
CA GLY A 66 10.06 -3.86 13.81
C GLY A 66 11.06 -4.36 12.78
N GLY A 67 11.79 -3.44 12.13
CA GLY A 67 12.88 -3.83 11.23
C GLY A 67 12.49 -4.18 9.81
N VAL A 68 11.22 -4.02 9.44
CA VAL A 68 10.75 -4.18 8.06
C VAL A 68 10.10 -2.87 7.64
N ASP A 69 10.77 -2.11 6.80
CA ASP A 69 10.28 -0.81 6.32
C ASP A 69 9.70 -0.93 4.90
N GLY A 70 9.34 0.20 4.30
CA GLY A 70 8.79 0.22 2.94
C GLY A 70 9.72 -0.34 1.89
N ALA A 71 11.03 -0.12 2.04
CA ALA A 71 12.01 -0.67 1.11
C ALA A 71 12.05 -2.20 1.20
N ASP A 72 11.95 -2.74 2.41
CA ASP A 72 11.90 -4.19 2.62
C ASP A 72 10.62 -4.81 2.05
N VAL A 73 9.50 -4.12 2.22
CA VAL A 73 8.22 -4.56 1.62
C VAL A 73 8.34 -4.61 0.09
N HIS A 74 8.93 -3.57 -0.50
CA HIS A 74 9.16 -3.54 -1.96
C HIS A 74 10.01 -4.73 -2.40
N ALA A 75 11.12 -4.99 -1.70
CA ALA A 75 12.02 -6.08 -2.03
C ALA A 75 11.31 -7.43 -1.92
N TRP A 76 10.50 -7.61 -0.89
CA TRP A 76 9.74 -8.84 -0.71
C TRP A 76 8.73 -9.04 -1.84
N LEU A 77 8.02 -7.97 -2.23
CA LEU A 77 7.07 -8.03 -3.36
C LEU A 77 7.78 -8.37 -4.65
N ALA A 78 8.93 -7.76 -4.91
CA ALA A 78 9.70 -8.04 -6.13
C ALA A 78 10.09 -9.53 -6.22
N ALA A 79 10.42 -10.13 -5.09
CA ALA A 79 10.84 -11.53 -5.03
C ALA A 79 9.67 -12.51 -5.04
N ASN A 80 8.55 -12.18 -4.42
CA ASN A 80 7.46 -13.12 -4.13
C ASN A 80 6.14 -12.80 -4.83
N ARG A 81 5.88 -11.53 -5.13
CA ARG A 81 4.63 -11.06 -5.75
C ARG A 81 4.95 -10.00 -6.80
N PRO A 82 5.69 -10.34 -7.86
CA PRO A 82 6.14 -9.35 -8.83
C PRO A 82 5.00 -8.56 -9.48
N GLN A 83 3.81 -9.13 -9.58
CA GLN A 83 2.64 -8.43 -10.11
C GLN A 83 2.16 -7.28 -9.20
N LEU A 84 2.54 -7.30 -7.92
CA LEU A 84 2.17 -6.24 -6.98
C LEU A 84 3.22 -5.14 -6.86
N VAL A 85 4.43 -5.34 -7.35
CA VAL A 85 5.49 -4.33 -7.30
C VAL A 85 5.05 -3.03 -7.98
N SER A 86 4.38 -3.13 -9.12
CA SER A 86 3.88 -1.96 -9.84
C SER A 86 2.61 -1.36 -9.23
N LYS A 87 2.08 -2.00 -8.20
CA LYS A 87 0.86 -1.56 -7.50
C LYS A 87 1.15 -1.08 -6.08
N LEU A 88 2.40 -0.76 -5.79
CA LEU A 88 2.83 -0.25 -4.49
C LEU A 88 2.94 1.27 -4.53
N ILE A 89 2.35 1.92 -3.53
CA ILE A 89 2.43 3.37 -3.32
C ILE A 89 3.03 3.58 -1.95
N PHE A 90 4.05 4.42 -1.87
CA PHE A 90 4.62 4.83 -0.58
C PHE A 90 3.96 6.09 -0.04
N ILE A 91 3.84 6.15 1.27
CA ILE A 91 3.49 7.36 2.01
C ILE A 91 4.68 7.70 2.89
N THR A 92 5.08 8.96 2.94
CA THR A 92 6.19 9.37 3.78
C THR A 92 6.00 10.78 4.33
N GLY A 93 6.46 11.00 5.58
CA GLY A 93 6.50 12.33 6.18
C GLY A 93 7.83 13.04 5.97
N ASP A 94 8.80 12.38 5.38
CA ASP A 94 10.16 12.92 5.27
C ASP A 94 10.81 12.54 3.94
N ILE A 95 10.37 13.22 2.89
CA ILE A 95 10.88 12.98 1.53
C ILE A 95 12.32 13.47 1.36
N VAL A 96 12.80 14.37 2.24
CA VAL A 96 14.17 14.88 2.16
C VAL A 96 15.16 13.97 2.88
N ASN A 97 14.69 12.99 3.62
CA ASN A 97 15.56 11.98 4.23
C ASN A 97 16.31 11.24 3.13
N GLU A 98 17.62 11.11 3.28
CA GLU A 98 18.47 10.51 2.25
C GLU A 98 18.11 9.06 1.94
N GLU A 99 17.85 8.25 2.97
CA GLU A 99 17.43 6.86 2.78
C GLU A 99 16.11 6.76 2.01
N THR A 100 15.15 7.60 2.37
CA THR A 100 13.86 7.66 1.68
C THR A 100 14.05 8.05 0.22
N ALA A 101 14.84 9.11 -0.03
CA ALA A 101 15.10 9.58 -1.39
C ALA A 101 15.78 8.49 -2.22
N GLN A 102 16.74 7.77 -1.65
CA GLN A 102 17.42 6.66 -2.33
C GLN A 102 16.45 5.52 -2.64
N THR A 103 15.59 5.16 -1.71
CA THR A 103 14.59 4.12 -1.94
C THR A 103 13.64 4.51 -3.06
N LEU A 104 13.15 5.74 -3.05
CA LEU A 104 12.25 6.23 -4.10
C LEU A 104 12.92 6.22 -5.48
N ALA A 105 14.17 6.69 -5.54
CA ALA A 105 14.93 6.69 -6.79
C ALA A 105 15.20 5.27 -7.31
N LYS A 106 15.51 4.35 -6.40
CA LYS A 106 15.85 2.97 -6.73
C LYS A 106 14.64 2.15 -7.15
N THR A 107 13.51 2.35 -6.48
CA THR A 107 12.29 1.57 -6.73
C THR A 107 11.43 2.14 -7.85
N GLY A 108 11.48 3.45 -8.06
CA GLY A 108 10.59 4.15 -8.99
C GLY A 108 9.13 4.15 -8.55
N ALA A 109 8.85 3.73 -7.32
CA ALA A 109 7.48 3.65 -6.82
C ALA A 109 6.91 5.06 -6.56
N PRO A 110 5.64 5.29 -6.86
CA PRO A 110 5.00 6.57 -6.56
C PRO A 110 4.95 6.79 -5.05
N CYS A 111 5.01 8.06 -4.66
CA CYS A 111 5.03 8.46 -3.26
C CYS A 111 4.09 9.63 -3.03
N VAL A 112 3.36 9.57 -1.91
CA VAL A 112 2.53 10.66 -1.45
C VAL A 112 3.12 11.18 -0.13
N GLU A 113 3.41 12.47 -0.10
CA GLU A 113 4.03 13.09 1.07
C GLU A 113 2.99 13.52 2.11
N LYS A 114 3.26 13.22 3.37
CA LYS A 114 2.45 13.70 4.50
C LYS A 114 2.80 15.14 4.84
N PRO A 115 1.86 16.00 5.21
CA PRO A 115 0.41 15.77 5.18
C PRO A 115 -0.13 15.85 3.75
N PHE A 116 -1.12 15.01 3.44
CA PHE A 116 -1.71 14.98 2.11
C PHE A 116 -3.22 15.16 2.18
N ARG A 117 -3.80 15.59 1.07
CA ARG A 117 -5.25 15.64 0.91
C ARG A 117 -5.75 14.30 0.38
N ILE A 118 -6.97 13.95 0.74
CA ILE A 118 -7.60 12.72 0.23
C ILE A 118 -7.53 12.67 -1.29
N ALA A 119 -7.83 13.78 -1.96
CA ALA A 119 -7.83 13.84 -3.42
C ALA A 119 -6.45 13.47 -4.01
N GLN A 120 -5.36 13.92 -3.39
CA GLN A 120 -4.01 13.59 -3.84
C GLN A 120 -3.76 12.08 -3.76
N LEU A 121 -4.10 11.49 -2.61
CA LEU A 121 -3.91 10.06 -2.42
C LEU A 121 -4.77 9.27 -3.40
N MET A 122 -6.03 9.63 -3.53
CA MET A 122 -6.96 8.88 -4.41
C MET A 122 -6.60 9.00 -5.87
N ASP A 123 -6.05 10.13 -6.32
CA ASP A 123 -5.57 10.26 -7.69
C ASP A 123 -4.43 9.27 -7.97
N VAL A 124 -3.49 9.14 -7.04
CA VAL A 124 -2.38 8.19 -7.18
C VAL A 124 -2.90 6.75 -7.12
N VAL A 125 -3.81 6.46 -6.19
CA VAL A 125 -4.41 5.12 -6.05
C VAL A 125 -5.09 4.70 -7.36
N ARG A 126 -5.93 5.54 -7.93
CA ARG A 126 -6.63 5.23 -9.18
C ARG A 126 -5.68 5.02 -10.34
N ARG A 127 -4.65 5.86 -10.43
CA ARG A 127 -3.65 5.77 -11.49
C ARG A 127 -2.84 4.48 -11.40
N VAL A 128 -2.48 4.08 -10.17
CA VAL A 128 -1.63 2.91 -9.93
C VAL A 128 -2.43 1.60 -9.91
N MET A 129 -3.57 1.59 -9.25
CA MET A 129 -4.35 0.38 -8.99
C MET A 129 -5.60 0.25 -9.83
N GLY A 130 -6.01 1.32 -10.51
CA GLY A 130 -7.27 1.37 -11.22
C GLY A 130 -8.44 1.73 -10.31
N SER A 131 -9.64 1.75 -10.89
CA SER A 131 -10.86 2.02 -10.14
C SER A 131 -11.21 0.86 -9.23
N PRO A 132 -12.02 1.08 -8.18
CA PRO A 132 -12.50 -0.02 -7.33
C PRO A 132 -13.22 -1.06 -8.16
N GLN A 133 -13.03 -2.32 -7.79
CA GLN A 133 -13.68 -3.45 -8.45
C GLN A 133 -15.13 -3.58 -8.02
#